data_cbce804ec6b1070422e26eee2ef749f5
#
_entry.id   cbce804ec6b1070422e26eee2ef749f5
#
_cell.length_a   1.000
_cell.length_b   1.000
_cell.length_c   1.000
_cell.angle_alpha   90.00
_cell.angle_beta   90.00
_cell.angle_gamma   90.00
#
_symmetry.space_group_name_H-M   'P 1'
#
loop_
_entity.id
_entity.type
_entity.pdbx_description
1 polymer ?
#
loop_
_entity_poly.entity_id
_entity_poly.type
_entity_poly.pdbx_seq_one_letter_code
_entity_poly.pdbx_strand_id
1 'polypeptide(L)'
;YQQYLDFIQYDPAMKLGVLNVEGTTVYRSTPFEAMCGMTSYQRLERTLKAQLAEGAKTVLMYVDSGGGEAYGMMETASNLRTLADKAGAKIVAYVDGTSGSAAYGLTAVAHEVIANPSSRVGSIGVVVSLMNNSKQLEKDGL
;
A
#
# COMPACT_ATOMS: atom_id res chain seq x y z
N TYR A 1 9.11 17.76 -18.54
CA TYR A 1 9.35 16.30 -18.54
C TYR A 1 9.99 15.85 -17.20
N GLN A 2 11.05 16.52 -16.73
CA GLN A 2 11.68 16.21 -15.44
C GLN A 2 10.68 16.33 -14.27
N GLN A 3 9.90 17.42 -14.20
CA GLN A 3 8.86 17.57 -13.19
C GLN A 3 7.81 16.44 -13.19
N TYR A 4 7.52 15.89 -14.37
CA TYR A 4 6.64 14.72 -14.50
C TYR A 4 7.29 13.47 -13.90
N LEU A 5 8.57 13.22 -14.19
CA LEU A 5 9.33 12.09 -13.65
C LEU A 5 9.45 12.18 -12.12
N ASP A 6 9.71 13.39 -11.60
CA ASP A 6 9.77 13.65 -10.16
C ASP A 6 8.40 13.43 -9.51
N PHE A 7 7.32 13.84 -10.18
CA PHE A 7 5.95 13.63 -9.70
C PHE A 7 5.60 12.14 -9.58
N ILE A 8 6.02 11.31 -10.52
CA ILE A 8 5.81 9.86 -10.47
C ILE A 8 6.91 9.11 -9.72
N GLN A 9 7.87 9.82 -9.15
CA GLN A 9 9.00 9.25 -8.42
C GLN A 9 9.75 8.20 -9.26
N TYR A 10 10.26 8.63 -10.40
CA TYR A 10 10.98 7.78 -11.34
C TYR A 10 12.37 8.33 -11.68
N ASP A 11 13.38 7.47 -11.58
CA ASP A 11 14.75 7.73 -12.03
C ASP A 11 15.00 7.01 -13.37
N PRO A 12 15.12 7.75 -14.49
CA PRO A 12 15.32 7.13 -15.80
C PRO A 12 16.72 6.53 -15.97
N ALA A 13 17.74 7.03 -15.25
CA ALA A 13 19.10 6.51 -15.35
C ALA A 13 19.19 5.11 -14.72
N MET A 14 18.54 4.92 -13.59
CA MET A 14 18.45 3.64 -12.87
C MET A 14 17.30 2.76 -13.35
N LYS A 15 16.37 3.27 -14.14
CA LYS A 15 15.09 2.65 -14.48
C LYS A 15 14.34 2.20 -13.22
N LEU A 16 14.37 3.06 -12.21
CA LEU A 16 13.85 2.81 -10.88
C LEU A 16 12.61 3.67 -10.63
N GLY A 17 11.48 3.02 -10.33
CA GLY A 17 10.30 3.67 -9.78
C GLY A 17 10.25 3.52 -8.26
N VAL A 18 9.55 4.43 -7.59
CA VAL A 18 9.29 4.34 -6.14
C VAL A 18 7.80 4.45 -5.88
N LEU A 19 7.27 3.51 -5.10
CA LEU A 19 5.91 3.54 -4.57
C LEU A 19 5.98 3.69 -3.04
N ASN A 20 5.36 4.74 -2.51
CA ASN A 20 5.27 4.93 -1.07
C ASN A 20 3.96 4.36 -0.53
N VAL A 21 4.07 3.48 0.45
CA VAL A 21 2.96 2.92 1.24
C VAL A 21 3.16 3.37 2.68
N GLU A 22 2.68 4.57 2.97
CA GLU A 22 2.87 5.24 4.26
C GLU A 22 1.53 5.62 4.88
N GLY A 23 1.50 5.69 6.22
CA GLY A 23 0.30 6.08 6.96
C GLY A 23 -0.87 5.13 6.77
N THR A 24 -2.08 5.64 6.80
CA THR A 24 -3.30 4.83 6.62
C THR A 24 -3.57 4.56 5.14
N THR A 25 -3.82 3.30 4.81
CA THR A 25 -4.19 2.90 3.44
C THR A 25 -5.70 3.00 3.23
N VAL A 26 -6.11 3.56 2.09
CA VAL A 26 -7.52 3.75 1.71
C VAL A 26 -7.74 3.39 0.25
N TYR A 27 -8.95 3.00 -0.12
CA TYR A 27 -9.24 2.69 -1.52
C TYR A 27 -9.12 3.93 -2.41
N ARG A 28 -9.68 5.04 -1.96
CA ARG A 28 -9.62 6.36 -2.64
C ARG A 28 -9.28 7.43 -1.63
N SER A 29 -8.54 8.42 -2.04
CA SER A 29 -8.28 9.60 -1.23
C SER A 29 -8.62 10.88 -2.00
N THR A 30 -9.16 11.85 -1.27
CA THR A 30 -9.21 13.23 -1.72
C THR A 30 -7.80 13.84 -1.71
N PRO A 31 -7.57 14.97 -2.41
CA PRO A 31 -6.28 15.67 -2.34
C PRO A 31 -5.88 16.04 -0.90
N PHE A 32 -6.85 16.41 -0.07
CA PHE A 32 -6.61 16.75 1.33
C PHE A 32 -6.14 15.55 2.16
N GLU A 33 -6.80 14.40 2.02
CA GLU A 33 -6.40 13.15 2.70
C GLU A 33 -5.01 12.68 2.26
N ALA A 34 -4.68 12.82 0.97
CA ALA A 34 -3.35 12.54 0.47
C ALA A 34 -2.29 13.47 1.08
N MET A 35 -2.61 14.76 1.28
CA MET A 35 -1.74 15.70 1.99
C MET A 35 -1.59 15.36 3.47
N CYS A 36 -2.59 14.71 4.09
CA CYS A 36 -2.52 14.19 5.45
C CYS A 36 -1.76 12.86 5.56
N GLY A 37 -1.10 12.40 4.51
CA GLY A 37 -0.25 11.21 4.53
C GLY A 37 -1.00 9.89 4.32
N MET A 38 -2.22 9.92 3.77
CA MET A 38 -2.94 8.69 3.42
C MET A 38 -2.47 8.13 2.08
N THR A 39 -2.28 6.83 2.01
CA THR A 39 -1.93 6.11 0.79
C THR A 39 -3.19 5.56 0.13
N SER A 40 -3.47 5.98 -1.10
CA SER A 40 -4.61 5.49 -1.89
C SER A 40 -4.20 4.36 -2.82
N TYR A 41 -4.96 3.27 -2.82
CA TYR A 41 -4.75 2.12 -3.70
C TYR A 41 -4.82 2.51 -5.18
N GLN A 42 -5.77 3.34 -5.54
CA GLN A 42 -5.87 3.84 -6.92
C GLN A 42 -4.67 4.67 -7.35
N ARG A 43 -4.08 5.44 -6.41
CA ARG A 43 -2.87 6.20 -6.68
C ARG A 43 -1.68 5.28 -6.89
N LEU A 44 -1.51 4.25 -6.07
CA LEU A 44 -0.43 3.25 -6.25
C LEU A 44 -0.48 2.61 -7.63
N GLU A 45 -1.66 2.15 -8.08
CA GLU A 45 -1.79 1.57 -9.42
C GLU A 45 -1.48 2.55 -10.54
N ARG A 46 -1.97 3.78 -10.44
CA ARG A 46 -1.70 4.83 -11.45
C ARG A 46 -0.23 5.18 -11.53
N THR A 47 0.42 5.34 -10.36
CA THR A 47 1.85 5.65 -10.29
C THR A 47 2.67 4.52 -10.88
N LEU A 48 2.39 3.27 -10.51
CA LEU A 48 3.07 2.11 -11.09
C LEU A 48 2.92 2.05 -12.61
N LYS A 49 1.70 2.22 -13.13
CA LYS A 49 1.46 2.24 -14.59
C LYS A 49 2.28 3.30 -15.29
N ALA A 50 2.38 4.51 -14.72
CA ALA A 50 3.17 5.59 -15.28
C ALA A 50 4.68 5.27 -15.26
N GLN A 51 5.19 4.74 -14.14
CA GLN A 51 6.60 4.34 -14.03
C GLN A 51 6.97 3.24 -15.03
N LEU A 52 6.11 2.24 -15.18
CA LEU A 52 6.32 1.15 -16.15
C LEU A 52 6.28 1.67 -17.60
N ALA A 53 5.41 2.63 -17.91
CA ALA A 53 5.34 3.25 -19.23
C ALA A 53 6.62 4.05 -19.56
N GLU A 54 7.27 4.65 -18.56
CA GLU A 54 8.59 5.30 -18.69
C GLU A 54 9.76 4.31 -18.75
N GLY A 55 9.51 3.02 -18.56
CA GLY A 55 10.51 1.97 -18.71
C GLY A 55 11.13 1.47 -17.41
N ALA A 56 10.47 1.66 -16.28
CA ALA A 56 10.92 1.11 -14.99
C ALA A 56 11.14 -0.41 -15.08
N LYS A 57 12.27 -0.86 -14.59
CA LYS A 57 12.62 -2.29 -14.47
C LYS A 57 12.67 -2.76 -13.03
N THR A 58 12.84 -1.85 -12.11
CA THR A 58 12.74 -2.07 -10.68
C THR A 58 11.81 -1.03 -10.09
N VAL A 59 10.94 -1.45 -9.20
CA VAL A 59 10.07 -0.58 -8.44
C VAL A 59 10.30 -0.85 -6.96
N LEU A 60 10.83 0.13 -6.26
CA LEU A 60 10.97 0.10 -4.80
C LEU A 60 9.64 0.47 -4.17
N MET A 61 9.02 -0.45 -3.45
CA MET A 61 7.86 -0.18 -2.62
C MET A 61 8.38 0.12 -1.19
N TYR A 62 8.45 1.40 -0.84
CA TYR A 62 8.79 1.83 0.51
C TYR A 62 7.57 1.71 1.41
N VAL A 63 7.71 1.02 2.55
CA VAL A 63 6.57 0.68 3.40
C VAL A 63 6.81 1.10 4.84
N ASP A 64 5.94 2.00 5.33
CA ASP A 64 5.76 2.32 6.75
C ASP A 64 4.28 2.60 7.03
N SER A 65 3.50 1.54 7.18
CA SER A 65 2.04 1.62 7.31
C SER A 65 1.49 0.52 8.21
N GLY A 66 0.62 0.89 9.12
CA GLY A 66 -0.15 -0.05 9.93
C GLY A 66 -1.30 -0.72 9.18
N GLY A 67 -1.54 -0.32 7.93
CA GLY A 67 -2.68 -0.78 7.14
C GLY A 67 -3.83 0.21 7.10
N GLY A 68 -5.02 -0.26 6.86
CA GLY A 68 -6.22 0.57 6.76
C GLY A 68 -7.38 -0.18 6.13
N GLU A 69 -7.96 0.37 5.07
CA GLU A 69 -9.16 -0.15 4.44
C GLU A 69 -8.91 -1.50 3.76
N ALA A 70 -9.74 -2.50 4.08
CA ALA A 70 -9.65 -3.82 3.47
C ALA A 70 -10.24 -3.85 2.05
N TYR A 71 -11.23 -2.97 1.78
CA TYR A 71 -11.89 -2.90 0.49
C TYR A 71 -10.90 -2.50 -0.62
N GLY A 72 -10.83 -3.31 -1.66
CA GLY A 72 -9.95 -3.09 -2.82
C GLY A 72 -8.48 -3.41 -2.61
N MET A 73 -8.06 -3.81 -1.40
CA MET A 73 -6.66 -4.12 -1.11
C MET A 73 -6.16 -5.34 -1.89
N MET A 74 -6.90 -6.43 -1.86
CA MET A 74 -6.50 -7.68 -2.53
C MET A 74 -6.42 -7.52 -4.05
N GLU A 75 -7.39 -6.83 -4.62
CA GLU A 75 -7.44 -6.52 -6.05
C GLU A 75 -6.25 -5.64 -6.44
N THR A 76 -5.98 -4.59 -5.67
CA THR A 76 -4.84 -3.71 -5.92
C THR A 76 -3.52 -4.47 -5.82
N ALA A 77 -3.33 -5.26 -4.77
CA ALA A 77 -2.13 -6.08 -4.60
C ALA A 77 -1.89 -7.00 -5.82
N SER A 78 -2.93 -7.73 -6.25
CA SER A 78 -2.87 -8.58 -7.43
C SER A 78 -2.58 -7.80 -8.71
N ASN A 79 -3.19 -6.62 -8.87
CA ASN A 79 -2.97 -5.76 -10.03
C ASN A 79 -1.53 -5.23 -10.09
N LEU A 80 -0.98 -4.77 -8.96
CA LEU A 80 0.41 -4.30 -8.90
C LEU A 80 1.38 -5.39 -9.36
N ARG A 81 1.22 -6.62 -8.85
CA ARG A 81 2.05 -7.75 -9.25
C ARG A 81 1.89 -8.07 -10.74
N THR A 82 0.65 -8.16 -11.23
CA THR A 82 0.37 -8.47 -12.64
C THR A 82 0.93 -7.42 -13.58
N LEU A 83 0.83 -6.14 -13.24
CA LEU A 83 1.38 -5.04 -14.04
C LEU A 83 2.90 -5.12 -14.14
N ALA A 84 3.58 -5.37 -13.02
CA ALA A 84 5.02 -5.52 -12.99
C ALA A 84 5.49 -6.71 -13.82
N ASP A 85 4.88 -7.88 -13.63
CA ASP A 85 5.22 -9.11 -14.36
C ASP A 85 5.05 -8.93 -15.89
N LYS A 86 3.94 -8.33 -16.33
CA LYS A 86 3.70 -8.04 -17.75
C LYS A 86 4.72 -7.09 -18.36
N ALA A 87 5.26 -6.17 -17.58
CA ALA A 87 6.30 -5.22 -18.03
C ALA A 87 7.72 -5.78 -17.90
N GLY A 88 7.89 -6.98 -17.36
CA GLY A 88 9.20 -7.55 -17.04
C GLY A 88 9.96 -6.74 -16.00
N ALA A 89 9.24 -6.16 -15.04
CA ALA A 89 9.79 -5.38 -13.94
C ALA A 89 9.67 -6.14 -12.62
N LYS A 90 10.53 -5.80 -11.66
CA LYS A 90 10.49 -6.33 -10.29
C LYS A 90 9.96 -5.30 -9.31
N ILE A 91 9.11 -5.72 -8.40
CA ILE A 91 8.76 -4.96 -7.20
C ILE A 91 9.60 -5.49 -6.05
N VAL A 92 10.36 -4.60 -5.41
CA VAL A 92 11.11 -4.88 -4.19
C VAL A 92 10.47 -4.06 -3.08
N ALA A 93 9.89 -4.70 -2.08
CA ALA A 93 9.34 -4.01 -0.92
C ALA A 93 10.43 -3.83 0.14
N TYR A 94 10.61 -2.61 0.60
CA TYR A 94 11.46 -2.28 1.72
C TYR A 94 10.61 -1.76 2.88
N VAL A 95 10.61 -2.50 3.98
CA VAL A 95 9.86 -2.15 5.19
C VAL A 95 10.77 -1.41 6.15
N ASP A 96 10.51 -0.11 6.34
CA ASP A 96 11.23 0.76 7.26
C ASP A 96 10.29 1.30 8.34
N GLY A 97 9.89 0.42 9.24
CA GLY A 97 8.90 0.72 10.29
C GLY A 97 7.88 -0.39 10.39
N THR A 98 6.70 -0.19 9.85
CA THR A 98 5.61 -1.17 9.96
C THR A 98 5.07 -1.57 8.58
N SER A 99 4.82 -2.86 8.40
CA SER A 99 4.00 -3.40 7.32
C SER A 99 2.92 -4.27 7.94
N GLY A 100 1.78 -3.66 8.26
CA GLY A 100 0.69 -4.31 9.00
C GLY A 100 -0.61 -4.39 8.22
N SER A 101 -1.41 -5.43 8.47
CA SER A 101 -2.79 -5.55 7.97
C SER A 101 -2.85 -5.35 6.44
N ALA A 102 -3.62 -4.38 5.95
CA ALA A 102 -3.72 -4.10 4.51
C ALA A 102 -2.37 -3.76 3.85
N ALA A 103 -1.47 -3.06 4.56
CA ALA A 103 -0.12 -2.80 4.04
C ALA A 103 0.69 -4.08 3.90
N TYR A 104 0.53 -5.05 4.80
CA TYR A 104 1.12 -6.37 4.65
C TYR A 104 0.62 -7.08 3.37
N GLY A 105 -0.67 -6.97 3.08
CA GLY A 105 -1.24 -7.53 1.84
C GLY A 105 -0.60 -6.94 0.58
N LEU A 106 -0.35 -5.63 0.56
CA LEU A 106 0.37 -4.96 -0.53
C LEU A 106 1.84 -5.39 -0.59
N THR A 107 2.51 -5.51 0.56
CA THR A 107 3.92 -5.94 0.64
C THR A 107 4.11 -7.37 0.17
N ALA A 108 3.18 -8.27 0.51
CA ALA A 108 3.26 -9.70 0.22
C ALA A 108 3.27 -10.05 -1.27
N VAL A 109 2.84 -9.14 -2.14
CA VAL A 109 2.88 -9.38 -3.60
C VAL A 109 4.18 -8.92 -4.25
N ALA A 110 5.10 -8.32 -3.52
CA ALA A 110 6.42 -7.99 -4.03
C ALA A 110 7.20 -9.27 -4.44
N HIS A 111 8.14 -9.11 -5.35
CA HIS A 111 9.02 -10.22 -5.76
C HIS A 111 10.07 -10.51 -4.69
N GLU A 112 10.42 -9.49 -3.93
CA GLU A 112 11.37 -9.55 -2.84
C GLU A 112 10.90 -8.61 -1.72
N VAL A 113 11.05 -9.04 -0.47
CA VAL A 113 10.73 -8.24 0.71
C VAL A 113 11.96 -8.14 1.59
N ILE A 114 12.39 -6.93 1.83
CA ILE A 114 13.48 -6.58 2.72
C ILE A 114 12.88 -5.80 3.89
N ALA A 115 13.19 -6.22 5.11
CA ALA A 115 12.74 -5.52 6.32
C ALA A 115 13.94 -5.06 7.13
N ASN A 116 13.87 -3.84 7.65
CA ASN A 116 14.80 -3.36 8.66
C ASN A 116 14.69 -4.26 9.90
N PRO A 117 15.78 -4.59 10.60
CA PRO A 117 15.74 -5.47 11.78
C PRO A 117 14.77 -5.03 12.88
N SER A 118 14.47 -3.73 12.98
CA SER A 118 13.51 -3.18 13.95
C SER A 118 12.07 -3.11 13.43
N SER A 119 11.82 -3.51 12.18
CA SER A 119 10.50 -3.41 11.55
C SER A 119 9.51 -4.41 12.12
N ARG A 120 8.24 -4.03 12.07
CA ARG A 120 7.10 -4.90 12.41
C ARG A 120 6.41 -5.33 11.14
N VAL A 121 6.34 -6.64 10.91
CA VAL A 121 5.71 -7.19 9.70
C VAL A 121 4.68 -8.23 10.14
N GLY A 122 3.42 -8.06 9.71
CA GLY A 122 2.37 -9.01 10.06
C GLY A 122 1.00 -8.39 10.26
N SER A 123 0.33 -8.67 11.38
CA SER A 123 -1.08 -8.32 11.62
C SER A 123 -1.99 -8.88 10.51
N ILE A 124 -1.78 -10.16 10.19
CA ILE A 124 -2.51 -10.88 9.13
C ILE A 124 -3.87 -11.30 9.71
N GLY A 125 -4.95 -10.78 9.14
CA GLY A 125 -6.29 -11.18 9.51
C GLY A 125 -7.21 -10.00 9.85
N VAL A 126 -8.40 -10.34 10.33
CA VAL A 126 -9.46 -9.40 10.73
C VAL A 126 -9.92 -9.73 12.13
N VAL A 127 -10.05 -8.72 12.96
CA VAL A 127 -10.61 -8.85 14.30
C VAL A 127 -11.99 -8.19 14.32
N VAL A 128 -13.01 -8.94 14.76
CA VAL A 128 -14.36 -8.42 14.96
C VAL A 128 -14.71 -8.52 16.45
N SER A 129 -15.03 -7.38 17.05
CA SER A 129 -15.59 -7.33 18.41
C SER A 129 -17.09 -7.18 18.34
N LEU A 130 -17.81 -8.13 18.91
CA LEU A 130 -19.27 -8.07 19.04
C LEU A 130 -19.61 -7.78 20.49
N MET A 131 -20.38 -6.72 20.71
CA MET A 131 -20.90 -6.38 22.03
C MET A 131 -22.38 -6.72 22.08
N ASN A 132 -22.75 -7.57 23.02
CA ASN A 132 -24.17 -7.84 23.33
C ASN A 132 -24.54 -7.06 24.59
N ASN A 133 -25.32 -6.00 24.42
CA ASN A 133 -25.81 -5.14 25.49
C ASN A 133 -27.32 -5.31 25.77
N SER A 134 -27.95 -6.39 25.28
CA SER A 134 -29.40 -6.64 25.46
C SER A 134 -29.80 -6.60 26.92
N LYS A 135 -29.04 -7.21 27.83
CA LYS A 135 -29.32 -7.16 29.27
C LYS A 135 -29.22 -5.76 29.89
N GLN A 136 -28.39 -4.90 29.31
CA GLN A 136 -28.31 -3.49 29.71
C GLN A 136 -29.56 -2.75 29.25
N LEU A 137 -29.96 -2.93 27.99
CA LEU A 137 -31.15 -2.31 27.41
C LEU A 137 -32.44 -2.74 28.17
N GLU A 138 -32.57 -4.03 28.51
CA GLU A 138 -33.69 -4.52 29.32
C GLU A 138 -33.74 -3.82 30.68
N LYS A 139 -32.63 -3.59 31.37
CA LYS A 139 -32.60 -2.85 32.64
C LYS A 139 -32.97 -1.38 32.47
N ASP A 140 -32.65 -0.81 31.35
CA ASP A 140 -32.94 0.59 31.02
C ASP A 140 -34.36 0.77 30.44
N GLY A 141 -35.14 -0.34 30.34
CA GLY A 141 -36.52 -0.34 29.86
C GLY A 141 -36.67 -0.19 28.35
N LEU A 142 -35.66 -0.56 27.59
CA LEU A 142 -35.63 -0.50 26.13
C LEU A 142 -35.75 -1.89 25.51
#